data_c125d3fe34a9d5755a53fe87affffce4
#
_entry.id   c125d3fe34a9d5755a53fe87affffce4
#
_cell.length_a   1.000
_cell.length_b   1.000
_cell.length_c   1.000
_cell.angle_alpha   90.00
_cell.angle_beta   90.00
_cell.angle_gamma   90.00
#
_symmetry.space_group_name_H-M   'P 1'
#
loop_
_entity.id
_entity.type
_entity.pdbx_description
1 polymer ?
#
loop_
_entity_poly.entity_id
_entity_poly.type
_entity_poly.pdbx_seq_one_letter_code
_entity_poly.pdbx_strand_id
1 'polypeptide(L)'
;MNIENLKTYEIEITSLCNASCPGCLRTRHDGGYELLSLSIADIKRILPTERYIKDKQFLLCGALGDPIINKDCFAICEYLTSMGGHVMLNSNASLETEAWWKKLGKLSAVTDRLQIWFCVDGYAETNHIYRVNTNFDIIQRSMAAYAEAGGDATWVYIIFDHNEHEVELAREHATRLGFKFATRKGAGNSLTNWVSNIRKRDKETRAVTIEKKVITTSNDKAHSKMTEIRALESFIKTTSIAQSVPAQPQLRSPIMRKFLAMTQTPEYIDTKKAIVDSIKCKFYHEGEMFIASNQTLWPCCFLWSNSIRDPELFKRKFASFDANWNSLLHHSIDEIIQNPWFLEVLKESWDPAHPAHFPKCIQNCAYEKAHQNEITYVNK
;
A
#
# COMPACT_ATOMS: atom_id res chain seq x y z
N MET A 1 -12.27 21.65 -4.16
CA MET A 1 -10.87 21.12 -4.32
C MET A 1 -10.47 21.36 -5.76
N ASN A 2 -9.24 21.79 -6.01
CA ASN A 2 -8.67 21.90 -7.36
C ASN A 2 -7.28 21.25 -7.35
N ILE A 3 -6.65 21.12 -8.52
CA ILE A 3 -5.38 20.43 -8.69
C ILE A 3 -4.23 21.12 -7.93
N GLU A 4 -4.30 22.42 -7.74
CA GLU A 4 -3.31 23.23 -7.01
C GLU A 4 -3.34 22.91 -5.49
N ASN A 5 -4.49 22.49 -4.97
CA ASN A 5 -4.64 22.11 -3.58
C ASN A 5 -4.13 20.68 -3.29
N LEU A 6 -3.94 19.87 -4.34
CA LEU A 6 -3.38 18.53 -4.20
C LEU A 6 -1.88 18.63 -3.95
N LYS A 7 -1.44 17.95 -2.89
CA LYS A 7 -0.04 17.93 -2.45
C LYS A 7 0.61 16.57 -2.63
N THR A 8 -0.20 15.51 -2.50
CA THR A 8 0.30 14.14 -2.47
C THR A 8 -0.53 13.23 -3.35
N TYR A 9 0.15 12.46 -4.18
CA TYR A 9 -0.40 11.35 -4.95
C TYR A 9 0.14 10.03 -4.40
N GLU A 10 -0.71 9.21 -3.84
CA GLU A 10 -0.40 7.81 -3.59
C GLU A 10 -0.74 7.03 -4.87
N ILE A 11 0.25 6.43 -5.52
CA ILE A 11 0.05 5.75 -6.81
C ILE A 11 0.43 4.29 -6.68
N GLU A 12 -0.54 3.40 -6.89
CA GLU A 12 -0.29 1.99 -7.09
C GLU A 12 0.10 1.75 -8.55
N ILE A 13 1.39 1.85 -8.86
CA ILE A 13 1.87 1.64 -10.24
C ILE A 13 1.80 0.18 -10.70
N THR A 14 1.55 -0.75 -9.78
CA THR A 14 1.28 -2.16 -10.08
C THR A 14 0.54 -2.82 -8.92
N SER A 15 -0.34 -3.75 -9.21
CA SER A 15 -0.97 -4.65 -8.23
C SER A 15 -0.19 -5.97 -8.05
N LEU A 16 0.94 -6.14 -8.74
CA LEU A 16 1.80 -7.31 -8.64
C LEU A 16 2.77 -7.21 -7.47
N CYS A 17 2.96 -8.29 -6.71
CA CYS A 17 3.94 -8.39 -5.64
C CYS A 17 4.52 -9.80 -5.59
N ASN A 18 5.83 -9.93 -5.37
CA ASN A 18 6.51 -11.21 -5.15
C ASN A 18 6.31 -11.76 -3.73
N ALA A 19 5.99 -10.88 -2.77
CA ALA A 19 5.80 -11.27 -1.38
C ALA A 19 4.34 -11.65 -1.08
N SER A 20 4.16 -12.45 -0.02
CA SER A 20 2.86 -12.90 0.50
C SER A 20 2.75 -12.60 2.00
N CYS A 21 2.98 -11.32 2.35
CA CYS A 21 2.97 -10.88 3.74
C CYS A 21 1.60 -11.12 4.39
N PRO A 22 1.54 -11.78 5.56
CA PRO A 22 0.29 -12.15 6.20
C PRO A 22 -0.66 -10.99 6.51
N GLY A 23 -0.13 -9.82 6.84
CA GLY A 23 -0.91 -8.61 7.12
C GLY A 23 -1.38 -7.84 5.89
N CYS A 24 -0.89 -8.20 4.71
CA CYS A 24 -1.19 -7.47 3.47
C CYS A 24 -2.64 -7.67 3.02
N LEU A 25 -3.24 -6.62 2.48
CA LEU A 25 -4.57 -6.67 1.86
C LEU A 25 -4.63 -7.76 0.78
N ARG A 26 -3.59 -7.86 -0.05
CA ARG A 26 -3.44 -8.84 -1.12
C ARG A 26 -3.58 -10.28 -0.62
N THR A 27 -2.88 -10.63 0.47
CA THR A 27 -2.89 -11.98 1.04
C THR A 27 -4.19 -12.30 1.81
N ARG A 28 -4.86 -11.25 2.32
CA ARG A 28 -6.12 -11.40 3.07
C ARG A 28 -7.36 -11.44 2.18
N HIS A 29 -7.20 -11.09 0.91
CA HIS A 29 -8.30 -11.03 -0.03
C HIS A 29 -8.28 -12.25 -0.96
N ASP A 30 -9.42 -12.88 -1.15
CA ASP A 30 -9.59 -14.11 -1.95
C ASP A 30 -9.52 -13.88 -3.46
N GLY A 31 -8.88 -12.81 -3.92
CA GLY A 31 -8.90 -12.37 -5.30
C GLY A 31 -9.97 -11.29 -5.51
N GLY A 32 -10.44 -11.11 -6.72
CA GLY A 32 -11.44 -10.06 -7.06
C GLY A 32 -10.79 -8.72 -7.43
N TYR A 33 -9.46 -8.67 -7.58
CA TYR A 33 -8.72 -7.57 -8.17
C TYR A 33 -7.91 -8.06 -9.36
N GLU A 34 -7.76 -7.18 -10.34
CA GLU A 34 -6.98 -7.47 -11.53
C GLU A 34 -5.49 -7.25 -11.27
N LEU A 35 -4.66 -8.06 -11.95
CA LEU A 35 -3.21 -7.95 -11.91
C LEU A 35 -2.76 -7.01 -13.03
N LEU A 36 -2.58 -5.75 -12.69
CA LEU A 36 -2.32 -4.65 -13.62
C LEU A 36 -1.03 -3.90 -13.26
N SER A 37 -0.45 -3.26 -14.26
CA SER A 37 0.66 -2.32 -14.10
C SER A 37 0.43 -1.12 -14.98
N LEU A 38 0.64 0.07 -14.44
CA LEU A 38 0.65 1.33 -15.20
C LEU A 38 1.95 1.42 -16.00
N SER A 39 1.84 1.72 -17.27
CA SER A 39 3.01 2.04 -18.09
C SER A 39 3.47 3.47 -17.87
N ILE A 40 4.69 3.80 -18.29
CA ILE A 40 5.15 5.19 -18.32
C ILE A 40 4.27 6.06 -19.22
N ALA A 41 3.67 5.50 -20.27
CA ALA A 41 2.73 6.20 -21.13
C ALA A 41 1.44 6.56 -20.39
N ASP A 42 0.92 5.65 -19.54
CA ASP A 42 -0.24 5.93 -18.69
C ASP A 42 0.06 7.07 -17.70
N ILE A 43 1.22 7.03 -17.03
CA ILE A 43 1.62 8.09 -16.11
C ILE A 43 1.72 9.43 -16.82
N LYS A 44 2.35 9.49 -18.00
CA LYS A 44 2.45 10.74 -18.79
C LYS A 44 1.09 11.26 -19.27
N ARG A 45 0.14 10.37 -19.54
CA ARG A 45 -1.24 10.74 -19.89
C ARG A 45 -2.01 11.27 -18.68
N ILE A 46 -1.87 10.63 -17.53
CA ILE A 46 -2.55 11.01 -16.28
C ILE A 46 -1.99 12.32 -15.71
N LEU A 47 -0.68 12.50 -15.78
CA LEU A 47 0.08 13.63 -15.23
C LEU A 47 0.89 14.32 -16.35
N PRO A 48 0.23 15.00 -17.30
CA PRO A 48 0.86 15.39 -18.56
C PRO A 48 1.78 16.62 -18.48
N THR A 49 1.67 17.43 -17.42
CA THR A 49 2.40 18.71 -17.31
C THR A 49 2.94 18.94 -15.90
N GLU A 50 3.87 19.88 -15.76
CA GLU A 50 4.42 20.30 -14.48
C GLU A 50 3.35 20.70 -13.45
N ARG A 51 2.22 21.26 -13.89
CA ARG A 51 1.09 21.64 -13.03
C ARG A 51 0.62 20.49 -12.14
N TYR A 52 0.69 19.25 -12.63
CA TYR A 52 0.30 18.05 -11.89
C TYR A 52 1.41 17.49 -11.00
N ILE A 53 2.67 17.86 -11.25
CA ILE A 53 3.84 17.16 -10.71
C ILE A 53 4.71 18.04 -9.82
N LYS A 54 4.99 19.25 -10.25
CA LYS A 54 5.99 20.11 -9.62
C LYS A 54 5.66 20.38 -8.15
N ASP A 55 6.69 20.18 -7.30
CA ASP A 55 6.64 20.37 -5.85
C ASP A 55 5.58 19.51 -5.11
N LYS A 56 5.09 18.45 -5.76
CA LYS A 56 4.17 17.49 -5.16
C LYS A 56 4.88 16.20 -4.75
N GLN A 57 4.30 15.51 -3.76
CA GLN A 57 4.77 14.22 -3.26
C GLN A 57 4.13 13.07 -4.06
N PHE A 58 4.93 12.10 -4.44
CA PHE A 58 4.49 10.88 -5.12
C PHE A 58 4.89 9.68 -4.29
N LEU A 59 3.89 9.07 -3.63
CA LEU A 59 4.09 7.85 -2.86
C LEU A 59 3.85 6.66 -3.80
N LEU A 60 4.93 6.09 -4.31
CA LEU A 60 4.86 4.86 -5.10
C LEU A 60 4.86 3.68 -4.14
N CYS A 61 3.70 3.44 -3.54
CA CYS A 61 3.46 2.31 -2.66
C CYS A 61 2.15 1.66 -3.09
N GLY A 62 2.14 0.35 -3.24
CA GLY A 62 0.91 -0.35 -3.58
C GLY A 62 0.14 -0.76 -2.33
N ALA A 63 -1.17 -0.69 -2.35
CA ALA A 63 -1.99 -1.41 -1.39
C ALA A 63 -1.95 -2.93 -1.68
N LEU A 64 -1.70 -3.31 -2.94
CA LEU A 64 -1.60 -4.69 -3.41
C LEU A 64 -0.20 -5.05 -3.93
N GLY A 65 0.48 -4.14 -4.61
CA GLY A 65 1.71 -4.42 -5.34
C GLY A 65 2.99 -3.94 -4.68
N ASP A 66 4.13 -4.38 -5.23
CA ASP A 66 5.44 -3.81 -4.95
C ASP A 66 5.93 -3.07 -6.22
N PRO A 67 6.22 -1.77 -6.15
CA PRO A 67 6.54 -0.95 -7.31
C PRO A 67 7.66 -1.47 -8.20
N ILE A 68 8.68 -2.13 -7.63
CA ILE A 68 9.84 -2.62 -8.40
C ILE A 68 9.51 -3.77 -9.37
N ILE A 69 8.30 -4.37 -9.26
CA ILE A 69 7.84 -5.37 -10.23
C ILE A 69 7.40 -4.69 -11.54
N ASN A 70 6.99 -3.44 -11.46
CA ASN A 70 6.63 -2.70 -12.66
C ASN A 70 7.88 -2.44 -13.51
N LYS A 71 7.89 -2.97 -14.75
CA LYS A 71 9.02 -2.83 -15.70
C LYS A 71 9.38 -1.36 -15.99
N ASP A 72 8.41 -0.45 -15.88
CA ASP A 72 8.56 0.97 -16.13
C ASP A 72 8.85 1.76 -14.83
N CYS A 73 9.04 1.08 -13.68
CA CYS A 73 9.24 1.74 -12.38
C CYS A 73 10.35 2.79 -12.42
N PHE A 74 11.51 2.45 -13.00
CA PHE A 74 12.61 3.40 -13.15
C PHE A 74 12.22 4.61 -14.01
N ALA A 75 11.61 4.38 -15.17
CA ALA A 75 11.20 5.44 -16.09
C ALA A 75 10.12 6.35 -15.48
N ILE A 76 9.25 5.80 -14.64
CA ILE A 76 8.24 6.54 -13.88
C ILE A 76 8.93 7.44 -12.85
N CYS A 77 9.87 6.92 -12.06
CA CYS A 77 10.64 7.71 -11.10
C CYS A 77 11.42 8.84 -11.79
N GLU A 78 12.10 8.53 -12.90
CA GLU A 78 12.85 9.50 -13.70
C GLU A 78 11.94 10.61 -14.25
N TYR A 79 10.78 10.25 -14.80
CA TYR A 79 9.82 11.23 -15.29
C TYR A 79 9.30 12.16 -14.20
N LEU A 80 8.83 11.60 -13.09
CA LEU A 80 8.27 12.39 -12.00
C LEU A 80 9.31 13.34 -11.39
N THR A 81 10.54 12.86 -11.16
CA THR A 81 11.61 13.69 -10.61
C THR A 81 12.09 14.77 -11.60
N SER A 82 12.17 14.45 -12.90
CA SER A 82 12.54 15.43 -13.95
C SER A 82 11.54 16.56 -14.08
N MET A 83 10.26 16.30 -13.77
CA MET A 83 9.19 17.30 -13.75
C MET A 83 9.05 18.03 -12.41
N GLY A 84 10.01 17.86 -11.50
CA GLY A 84 10.07 18.54 -10.21
C GLY A 84 9.24 17.90 -9.09
N GLY A 85 8.76 16.68 -9.25
CA GLY A 85 8.06 15.91 -8.23
C GLY A 85 9.02 15.27 -7.22
N HIS A 86 8.57 15.07 -5.99
CA HIS A 86 9.28 14.32 -4.96
C HIS A 86 8.72 12.91 -4.87
N VAL A 87 9.55 11.91 -5.14
CA VAL A 87 9.14 10.51 -5.21
C VAL A 87 9.61 9.75 -3.96
N MET A 88 8.69 9.09 -3.30
CA MET A 88 8.97 8.09 -2.27
C MET A 88 8.51 6.72 -2.76
N LEU A 89 9.45 5.80 -2.92
CA LEU A 89 9.18 4.45 -3.39
C LEU A 89 9.34 3.45 -2.25
N ASN A 90 8.26 2.71 -1.95
CA ASN A 90 8.27 1.69 -0.91
C ASN A 90 8.44 0.30 -1.54
N SER A 91 9.43 -0.46 -1.10
CA SER A 91 9.69 -1.79 -1.64
C SER A 91 10.20 -2.77 -0.58
N ASN A 92 9.90 -4.05 -0.79
CA ASN A 92 10.53 -5.15 -0.06
C ASN A 92 11.96 -5.46 -0.56
N ALA A 93 12.41 -4.84 -1.64
CA ALA A 93 13.74 -4.93 -2.26
C ALA A 93 14.21 -6.34 -2.67
N SER A 94 13.33 -7.33 -2.66
CA SER A 94 13.70 -8.73 -2.95
C SER A 94 13.66 -9.09 -4.43
N LEU A 95 13.79 -8.10 -5.29
CA LEU A 95 13.85 -8.24 -6.75
C LEU A 95 14.82 -7.24 -7.34
N GLU A 96 14.99 -7.30 -8.63
CA GLU A 96 15.88 -6.47 -9.44
C GLU A 96 17.38 -6.75 -9.22
N THR A 97 18.17 -6.33 -10.19
CA THR A 97 19.63 -6.51 -10.20
C THR A 97 20.33 -5.39 -9.43
N GLU A 98 21.55 -5.66 -8.94
CA GLU A 98 22.40 -4.62 -8.35
C GLU A 98 22.64 -3.44 -9.31
N ALA A 99 22.77 -3.72 -10.62
CA ALA A 99 22.91 -2.68 -11.64
C ALA A 99 21.67 -1.77 -11.71
N TRP A 100 20.47 -2.34 -11.58
CA TRP A 100 19.22 -1.58 -11.54
C TRP A 100 19.15 -0.70 -10.29
N TRP A 101 19.49 -1.25 -9.12
CA TRP A 101 19.52 -0.51 -7.86
C TRP A 101 20.56 0.59 -7.86
N LYS A 102 21.77 0.35 -8.43
CA LYS A 102 22.79 1.40 -8.64
C LYS A 102 22.29 2.52 -9.55
N LYS A 103 21.56 2.17 -10.63
CA LYS A 103 20.97 3.17 -11.52
C LYS A 103 19.94 4.03 -10.79
N LEU A 104 19.09 3.42 -9.95
CA LEU A 104 18.09 4.14 -9.16
C LEU A 104 18.73 5.01 -8.07
N GLY A 105 19.79 4.52 -7.42
CA GLY A 105 20.57 5.29 -6.43
C GLY A 105 21.23 6.53 -7.04
N LYS A 106 21.78 6.41 -8.26
CA LYS A 106 22.32 7.56 -9.00
C LYS A 106 21.24 8.60 -9.32
N LEU A 107 20.04 8.15 -9.72
CA LEU A 107 18.91 9.06 -9.94
C LEU A 107 18.55 9.82 -8.66
N SER A 108 18.51 9.11 -7.52
CA SER A 108 18.27 9.72 -6.20
C SER A 108 19.32 10.78 -5.87
N ALA A 109 20.61 10.43 -5.96
CA ALA A 109 21.73 11.31 -5.64
C ALA A 109 21.77 12.58 -6.53
N VAL A 110 21.42 12.45 -7.82
CA VAL A 110 21.49 13.58 -8.76
C VAL A 110 20.28 14.50 -8.61
N THR A 111 19.10 13.97 -8.36
CA THR A 111 17.87 14.77 -8.35
C THR A 111 17.53 15.34 -6.97
N ASP A 112 18.01 14.71 -5.89
CA ASP A 112 17.60 14.99 -4.50
C ASP A 112 16.05 14.99 -4.32
N ARG A 113 15.36 14.21 -5.20
CA ARG A 113 13.89 14.15 -5.24
C ARG A 113 13.35 12.73 -5.22
N LEU A 114 14.23 11.74 -5.04
CA LEU A 114 13.86 10.33 -4.94
C LEU A 114 14.39 9.75 -3.64
N GLN A 115 13.48 9.21 -2.83
CA GLN A 115 13.82 8.45 -1.63
C GLN A 115 13.24 7.04 -1.71
N ILE A 116 13.96 6.05 -1.22
CA ILE A 116 13.47 4.69 -1.07
C ILE A 116 13.15 4.39 0.38
N TRP A 117 12.00 3.76 0.60
CA TRP A 117 11.69 3.11 1.86
C TRP A 117 11.86 1.60 1.70
N PHE A 118 12.96 1.09 2.21
CA PHE A 118 13.23 -0.34 2.28
C PHE A 118 12.41 -0.97 3.40
N CYS A 119 11.34 -1.69 3.03
CA CYS A 119 10.42 -2.33 3.95
C CYS A 119 10.92 -3.74 4.28
N VAL A 120 11.87 -3.84 5.21
CA VAL A 120 12.58 -5.08 5.59
C VAL A 120 12.43 -5.29 7.08
N ASP A 121 11.95 -6.45 7.51
CA ASP A 121 11.51 -6.69 8.88
C ASP A 121 12.33 -7.81 9.55
N GLY A 122 13.65 -7.73 9.43
CA GLY A 122 14.60 -8.68 10.03
C GLY A 122 15.76 -9.04 9.10
N TYR A 123 16.45 -10.09 9.45
CA TYR A 123 17.57 -10.69 8.71
C TYR A 123 17.18 -12.02 8.05
N ALA A 124 18.16 -12.81 7.64
CA ALA A 124 17.94 -14.06 6.88
C ALA A 124 16.96 -15.03 7.58
N GLU A 125 17.06 -15.15 8.91
CA GLU A 125 16.27 -16.09 9.70
C GLU A 125 14.89 -15.55 10.12
N THR A 126 14.68 -14.23 10.07
CA THR A 126 13.49 -13.59 10.64
C THR A 126 12.66 -12.83 9.61
N ASN A 127 13.27 -12.18 8.61
CA ASN A 127 12.56 -11.38 7.62
C ASN A 127 11.48 -12.19 6.87
N HIS A 128 11.80 -13.43 6.48
CA HIS A 128 10.89 -14.29 5.72
C HIS A 128 9.67 -14.76 6.52
N ILE A 129 9.68 -14.63 7.84
CA ILE A 129 8.54 -14.99 8.70
C ILE A 129 7.34 -14.09 8.40
N TYR A 130 7.58 -12.79 8.20
CA TYR A 130 6.56 -11.86 7.81
C TYR A 130 6.59 -11.54 6.31
N ARG A 131 7.77 -11.30 5.74
CA ARG A 131 7.97 -11.04 4.31
C ARG A 131 8.08 -12.35 3.52
N VAL A 132 7.05 -13.17 3.62
CA VAL A 132 6.99 -14.49 2.96
C VAL A 132 7.30 -14.35 1.48
N ASN A 133 8.10 -15.27 0.91
CA ASN A 133 8.59 -15.28 -0.48
C ASN A 133 9.57 -14.15 -0.83
N THR A 134 10.20 -13.51 0.13
CA THR A 134 11.35 -12.63 -0.12
C THR A 134 12.67 -13.37 0.09
N ASN A 135 13.72 -12.89 -0.56
CA ASN A 135 15.08 -13.41 -0.41
C ASN A 135 15.97 -12.35 0.23
N PHE A 136 16.49 -12.63 1.43
CA PHE A 136 17.27 -11.65 2.18
C PHE A 136 18.63 -11.35 1.53
N ASP A 137 19.28 -12.31 0.87
CA ASP A 137 20.55 -12.06 0.18
C ASP A 137 20.37 -11.08 -0.99
N ILE A 138 19.24 -11.16 -1.70
CA ILE A 138 18.89 -10.19 -2.74
C ILE A 138 18.64 -8.82 -2.10
N ILE A 139 17.86 -8.77 -1.03
CA ILE A 139 17.56 -7.52 -0.32
C ILE A 139 18.85 -6.82 0.12
N GLN A 140 19.76 -7.54 0.76
CA GLN A 140 21.01 -6.99 1.25
C GLN A 140 21.87 -6.40 0.13
N ARG A 141 22.02 -7.14 -0.98
CA ARG A 141 22.75 -6.64 -2.17
C ARG A 141 22.06 -5.44 -2.81
N SER A 142 20.74 -5.43 -2.86
CA SER A 142 19.95 -4.30 -3.37
C SER A 142 20.17 -3.04 -2.56
N MET A 143 20.08 -3.15 -1.23
CA MET A 143 20.33 -2.04 -0.31
C MET A 143 21.75 -1.52 -0.43
N ALA A 144 22.76 -2.41 -0.45
CA ALA A 144 24.16 -2.03 -0.59
C ALA A 144 24.42 -1.33 -1.95
N ALA A 145 23.91 -1.88 -3.05
CA ALA A 145 24.07 -1.31 -4.38
C ALA A 145 23.46 0.10 -4.51
N TYR A 146 22.30 0.32 -3.86
CA TYR A 146 21.62 1.62 -3.83
C TYR A 146 22.43 2.63 -2.99
N ALA A 147 22.92 2.22 -1.82
CA ALA A 147 23.76 3.04 -0.93
C ALA A 147 25.08 3.44 -1.58
N GLU A 148 25.81 2.49 -2.21
CA GLU A 148 27.04 2.75 -2.95
C GLU A 148 26.89 3.80 -4.05
N ALA A 149 25.69 3.90 -4.63
CA ALA A 149 25.37 4.90 -5.64
C ALA A 149 24.94 6.25 -5.07
N GLY A 150 24.95 6.44 -3.77
CA GLY A 150 24.60 7.68 -3.06
C GLY A 150 23.10 7.90 -2.90
N GLY A 151 22.28 6.85 -2.99
CA GLY A 151 20.84 6.96 -2.89
C GLY A 151 20.35 7.29 -1.49
N ASP A 152 19.38 8.23 -1.34
CA ASP A 152 18.70 8.53 -0.07
C ASP A 152 17.67 7.45 0.26
N ALA A 153 17.76 6.88 1.45
CA ALA A 153 16.82 5.85 1.88
C ALA A 153 16.51 5.91 3.37
N THR A 154 15.35 5.31 3.67
CA THR A 154 14.96 4.94 5.04
C THR A 154 14.73 3.43 5.08
N TRP A 155 15.40 2.75 6.01
CA TRP A 155 15.04 1.38 6.35
C TRP A 155 13.86 1.41 7.31
N VAL A 156 12.68 0.95 6.86
CA VAL A 156 11.45 0.86 7.66
C VAL A 156 11.30 -0.56 8.17
N TYR A 157 11.27 -0.71 9.47
CA TYR A 157 11.26 -1.99 10.17
C TYR A 157 9.99 -2.15 11.00
N ILE A 158 9.22 -3.18 10.74
CA ILE A 158 8.05 -3.52 11.58
C ILE A 158 8.50 -4.48 12.68
N ILE A 159 8.31 -4.07 13.92
CA ILE A 159 8.71 -4.86 15.09
C ILE A 159 7.62 -5.88 15.42
N PHE A 160 8.02 -7.15 15.49
CA PHE A 160 7.25 -8.31 15.94
C PHE A 160 8.02 -9.06 16.99
N ASP A 161 7.37 -9.92 17.75
CA ASP A 161 8.00 -10.75 18.81
C ASP A 161 9.18 -11.60 18.27
N HIS A 162 9.12 -12.02 17.00
CA HIS A 162 10.15 -12.89 16.41
C HIS A 162 11.39 -12.13 15.91
N ASN A 163 11.34 -10.79 15.78
CA ASN A 163 12.43 -9.98 15.22
C ASN A 163 12.84 -8.79 16.10
N GLU A 164 12.22 -8.61 17.26
CA GLU A 164 12.48 -7.46 18.13
C GLU A 164 13.94 -7.41 18.62
N HIS A 165 14.56 -8.58 18.80
CA HIS A 165 15.96 -8.71 19.22
C HIS A 165 16.98 -8.24 18.16
N GLU A 166 16.55 -8.06 16.90
CA GLU A 166 17.41 -7.61 15.79
C GLU A 166 17.28 -6.11 15.49
N VAL A 167 16.39 -5.39 16.16
CA VAL A 167 16.11 -3.98 15.86
C VAL A 167 17.35 -3.10 15.95
N GLU A 168 18.15 -3.28 17.00
CA GLU A 168 19.38 -2.51 17.22
C GLU A 168 20.43 -2.83 16.15
N LEU A 169 20.60 -4.10 15.80
CA LEU A 169 21.49 -4.54 14.74
C LEU A 169 21.07 -3.95 13.38
N ALA A 170 19.77 -3.91 13.09
CA ALA A 170 19.24 -3.31 11.87
C ALA A 170 19.47 -1.80 11.84
N ARG A 171 19.32 -1.10 12.96
CA ARG A 171 19.61 0.33 13.08
C ARG A 171 21.09 0.65 12.80
N GLU A 172 22.00 -0.12 13.39
CA GLU A 172 23.42 0.04 13.14
C GLU A 172 23.79 -0.26 11.68
N HIS A 173 23.16 -1.26 11.08
CA HIS A 173 23.38 -1.59 9.68
C HIS A 173 22.86 -0.48 8.75
N ALA A 174 21.66 0.06 9.01
CA ALA A 174 21.15 1.21 8.28
C ALA A 174 22.12 2.40 8.36
N THR A 175 22.66 2.68 9.55
CA THR A 175 23.66 3.75 9.75
C THR A 175 24.92 3.51 8.91
N ARG A 176 25.44 2.27 8.85
CA ARG A 176 26.60 1.94 8.00
C ARG A 176 26.32 2.11 6.50
N LEU A 177 25.09 1.92 6.08
CA LEU A 177 24.65 2.19 4.68
C LEU A 177 24.36 3.68 4.42
N GLY A 178 24.43 4.55 5.45
CA GLY A 178 24.05 5.95 5.34
C GLY A 178 22.54 6.18 5.29
N PHE A 179 21.73 5.19 5.65
CA PHE A 179 20.26 5.25 5.64
C PHE A 179 19.72 5.75 6.97
N LYS A 180 18.56 6.42 6.89
CA LYS A 180 17.69 6.64 8.06
C LYS A 180 17.09 5.32 8.51
N PHE A 181 16.79 5.20 9.80
CA PHE A 181 16.11 4.04 10.35
C PHE A 181 14.81 4.43 11.01
N ALA A 182 13.74 3.75 10.67
CA ALA A 182 12.42 4.01 11.21
C ALA A 182 11.74 2.71 11.64
N THR A 183 11.09 2.72 12.80
CA THR A 183 10.35 1.56 13.30
C THR A 183 8.85 1.81 13.28
N ARG A 184 8.12 0.73 13.09
CA ARG A 184 6.68 0.66 13.34
C ARG A 184 6.40 -0.50 14.28
N LYS A 185 5.52 -0.31 15.24
CA LYS A 185 5.01 -1.46 15.99
C LYS A 185 4.10 -2.26 15.08
N GLY A 186 4.35 -3.53 14.94
CA GLY A 186 3.41 -4.45 14.30
C GLY A 186 2.04 -4.28 14.94
N ALA A 187 0.97 -4.39 14.16
CA ALA A 187 -0.40 -4.20 14.66
C ALA A 187 -0.73 -5.28 15.70
N GLY A 188 -0.14 -5.11 16.89
CA GLY A 188 -0.37 -5.84 18.12
C GLY A 188 -0.45 -7.36 17.99
N ASN A 189 -0.68 -8.06 19.06
CA ASN A 189 -0.90 -9.52 19.20
C ASN A 189 -1.74 -10.20 18.08
N SER A 190 -2.27 -9.43 17.14
CA SER A 190 -3.05 -9.95 16.02
C SER A 190 -2.21 -10.72 14.99
N LEU A 191 -0.89 -10.46 14.88
CA LEU A 191 -0.06 -11.19 13.90
C LEU A 191 0.38 -12.54 14.45
N THR A 192 0.77 -12.60 15.72
CA THR A 192 1.08 -13.86 16.43
C THR A 192 -0.16 -14.77 16.48
N ASN A 193 -1.32 -14.20 16.79
CA ASN A 193 -2.59 -14.90 16.73
C ASN A 193 -2.98 -15.31 15.30
N TRP A 194 -2.64 -14.49 14.31
CA TRP A 194 -2.97 -14.80 12.92
C TRP A 194 -2.06 -15.88 12.35
N VAL A 195 -0.74 -15.82 12.58
CA VAL A 195 0.22 -16.89 12.22
C VAL A 195 -0.11 -18.19 12.97
N SER A 196 -0.49 -18.10 14.25
CA SER A 196 -0.92 -19.29 15.02
C SER A 196 -2.25 -19.85 14.49
N ASN A 197 -3.15 -19.01 14.02
CA ASN A 197 -4.42 -19.43 13.44
C ASN A 197 -4.25 -20.04 12.05
N ILE A 198 -3.29 -19.58 11.25
CA ILE A 198 -2.89 -20.26 10.00
C ILE A 198 -2.31 -21.65 10.34
N ARG A 199 -1.35 -21.73 11.26
CA ARG A 199 -0.76 -23.01 11.69
C ARG A 199 -1.79 -23.98 12.28
N LYS A 200 -2.84 -23.48 12.96
CA LYS A 200 -3.96 -24.32 13.43
C LYS A 200 -4.82 -24.81 12.27
N ARG A 201 -5.15 -23.95 11.28
CA ARG A 201 -5.90 -24.37 10.08
C ARG A 201 -5.12 -25.37 9.24
N ASP A 202 -3.82 -25.18 9.07
CA ASP A 202 -2.97 -26.13 8.33
C ASP A 202 -2.93 -27.51 9.00
N LYS A 203 -3.16 -27.57 10.31
CA LYS A 203 -3.31 -28.86 11.03
C LYS A 203 -4.69 -29.49 10.87
N GLU A 204 -5.73 -28.67 10.72
CA GLU A 204 -7.12 -29.13 10.58
C GLU A 204 -7.51 -29.44 9.12
N THR A 205 -6.92 -28.75 8.17
CA THR A 205 -7.04 -29.01 6.74
C THR A 205 -5.76 -29.71 6.27
N ARG A 206 -5.78 -31.04 6.19
CA ARG A 206 -4.68 -31.93 5.73
C ARG A 206 -3.61 -31.20 4.93
N ALA A 207 -2.43 -31.08 5.53
CA ALA A 207 -1.25 -30.41 5.03
C ALA A 207 -1.07 -30.50 3.51
N VAL A 208 -1.12 -29.37 2.83
CA VAL A 208 -0.47 -29.21 1.53
C VAL A 208 0.99 -28.92 1.85
N THR A 209 1.83 -29.90 1.68
CA THR A 209 3.28 -29.75 1.79
C THR A 209 3.73 -28.80 0.70
N ILE A 210 4.15 -27.59 1.09
CA ILE A 210 4.84 -26.68 0.18
C ILE A 210 6.23 -27.28 -0.04
N GLU A 211 6.40 -28.01 -1.12
CA GLU A 211 7.74 -28.36 -1.57
C GLU A 211 8.49 -27.06 -1.87
N LYS A 212 9.59 -26.86 -1.17
CA LYS A 212 10.54 -25.77 -1.43
C LYS A 212 11.10 -25.94 -2.85
N LYS A 213 10.47 -25.34 -3.81
CA LYS A 213 11.10 -25.10 -5.11
C LYS A 213 12.03 -23.91 -4.94
N VAL A 214 13.29 -24.18 -4.70
CA VAL A 214 14.35 -23.18 -4.75
C VAL A 214 14.39 -22.66 -6.18
N ILE A 215 13.98 -21.42 -6.40
CA ILE A 215 14.12 -20.74 -7.69
C ILE A 215 15.59 -20.34 -7.79
N THR A 216 16.39 -21.16 -8.44
CA THR A 216 17.74 -20.77 -8.88
C THR A 216 17.59 -19.79 -10.03
N THR A 217 17.99 -18.54 -9.78
CA THR A 217 18.04 -17.50 -10.80
C THR A 217 19.17 -17.78 -11.78
N SER A 218 18.87 -18.38 -12.92
CA SER A 218 19.71 -18.26 -14.10
C SER A 218 19.24 -17.04 -14.91
N ASN A 219 20.22 -16.26 -15.34
CA ASN A 219 20.06 -15.03 -16.13
C ASN A 219 19.38 -15.32 -17.47
N ASP A 220 18.05 -15.20 -17.55
CA ASP A 220 17.38 -15.06 -18.84
C ASP A 220 16.05 -14.35 -18.73
N LYS A 221 16.05 -13.14 -19.29
CA LYS A 221 14.94 -12.36 -19.86
C LYS A 221 13.74 -11.99 -18.97
N ALA A 222 13.46 -10.71 -18.92
CA ALA A 222 12.31 -10.09 -18.26
C ALA A 222 10.94 -10.76 -18.56
N HIS A 223 10.84 -11.45 -19.69
CA HIS A 223 9.64 -12.19 -20.09
C HIS A 223 9.42 -13.49 -19.28
N SER A 224 10.49 -14.14 -18.85
CA SER A 224 10.47 -15.31 -17.96
C SER A 224 9.96 -14.92 -16.58
N LYS A 225 10.42 -13.79 -16.03
CA LYS A 225 10.04 -13.29 -14.71
C LYS A 225 8.53 -13.05 -14.57
N MET A 226 7.89 -12.44 -15.56
CA MET A 226 6.43 -12.20 -15.56
C MET A 226 5.63 -13.50 -15.67
N THR A 227 6.15 -14.49 -16.41
CA THR A 227 5.52 -15.81 -16.52
C THR A 227 5.65 -16.58 -15.20
N GLU A 228 6.78 -16.48 -14.51
CA GLU A 228 7.00 -17.08 -13.19
C GLU A 228 6.15 -16.42 -12.10
N ILE A 229 6.04 -15.09 -12.11
CA ILE A 229 5.16 -14.35 -11.20
C ILE A 229 3.69 -14.75 -11.45
N ARG A 230 3.24 -14.83 -12.71
CA ARG A 230 1.89 -15.29 -13.05
C ARG A 230 1.65 -16.74 -12.66
N ALA A 231 2.66 -17.61 -12.81
CA ALA A 231 2.59 -19.00 -12.36
C ALA A 231 2.51 -19.09 -10.84
N LEU A 232 3.30 -18.30 -10.12
CA LEU A 232 3.26 -18.19 -8.67
C LEU A 232 1.91 -17.67 -8.16
N GLU A 233 1.36 -16.65 -8.83
CA GLU A 233 0.05 -16.11 -8.50
C GLU A 233 -1.10 -17.05 -8.86
N SER A 234 -1.00 -17.78 -9.97
CA SER A 234 -1.93 -18.86 -10.30
C SER A 234 -1.85 -19.99 -9.26
N PHE A 235 -0.65 -20.33 -8.80
CA PHE A 235 -0.43 -21.30 -7.75
C PHE A 235 -1.02 -20.82 -6.41
N ILE A 236 -0.78 -19.57 -6.03
CA ILE A 236 -1.37 -18.93 -4.84
C ILE A 236 -2.91 -18.90 -4.96
N LYS A 237 -3.46 -18.65 -6.15
CA LYS A 237 -4.92 -18.69 -6.40
C LYS A 237 -5.50 -20.10 -6.34
N THR A 238 -4.80 -21.10 -6.86
CA THR A 238 -5.28 -22.49 -6.91
C THR A 238 -5.04 -23.28 -5.63
N THR A 239 -4.04 -22.89 -4.86
CA THR A 239 -3.81 -23.40 -3.50
C THR A 239 -4.52 -22.52 -2.45
N SER A 240 -5.42 -21.64 -2.93
CA SER A 240 -6.12 -20.73 -2.04
C SER A 240 -6.76 -21.53 -0.91
N ILE A 241 -6.26 -21.28 0.23
CA ILE A 241 -6.89 -21.36 1.55
C ILE A 241 -8.18 -20.47 1.51
N ALA A 242 -8.83 -20.43 0.35
CA ALA A 242 -9.92 -19.56 -0.02
C ALA A 242 -11.28 -20.20 0.19
N GLN A 243 -11.36 -21.31 0.93
CA GLN A 243 -12.64 -21.86 1.27
C GLN A 243 -12.87 -21.79 2.78
N SER A 244 -13.81 -20.90 3.13
CA SER A 244 -14.38 -20.72 4.47
C SER A 244 -13.60 -19.83 5.45
N VAL A 245 -13.42 -18.54 5.14
CA VAL A 245 -13.49 -17.56 6.21
C VAL A 245 -14.95 -17.11 6.29
N PRO A 246 -15.70 -17.48 7.34
CA PRO A 246 -16.98 -16.81 7.58
C PRO A 246 -16.68 -15.32 7.65
N ALA A 247 -17.51 -14.51 7.01
CA ALA A 247 -17.50 -13.07 7.19
C ALA A 247 -17.76 -12.77 8.67
N GLN A 248 -16.71 -12.85 9.49
CA GLN A 248 -16.84 -12.56 10.91
C GLN A 248 -16.67 -11.06 11.14
N PRO A 249 -17.66 -10.41 11.76
CA PRO A 249 -17.65 -9.01 12.16
C PRO A 249 -16.59 -8.66 13.21
N GLN A 250 -15.68 -9.54 13.55
CA GLN A 250 -14.87 -9.48 14.76
C GLN A 250 -13.61 -8.62 14.70
N LEU A 251 -13.30 -8.00 13.56
CA LEU A 251 -12.20 -7.02 13.44
C LEU A 251 -12.68 -5.57 13.47
N ARG A 252 -13.83 -5.32 14.06
CA ARG A 252 -14.26 -3.96 14.32
C ARG A 252 -13.49 -3.44 15.52
N SER A 253 -12.77 -2.30 15.31
CA SER A 253 -12.06 -1.65 16.42
C SER A 253 -13.01 -1.45 17.62
N PRO A 254 -12.51 -1.40 18.85
CA PRO A 254 -13.34 -1.07 20.02
C PRO A 254 -14.16 0.20 19.82
N ILE A 255 -13.62 1.17 19.08
CA ILE A 255 -14.29 2.42 18.69
C ILE A 255 -15.48 2.14 17.78
N MET A 256 -15.35 1.24 16.79
CA MET A 256 -16.48 0.92 15.90
C MET A 256 -17.57 0.15 16.63
N ARG A 257 -17.25 -0.76 17.55
CA ARG A 257 -18.25 -1.45 18.37
C ARG A 257 -19.02 -0.47 19.24
N LYS A 258 -18.29 0.46 19.88
CA LYS A 258 -18.90 1.52 20.68
C LYS A 258 -19.76 2.44 19.81
N PHE A 259 -19.28 2.79 18.62
CA PHE A 259 -20.02 3.58 17.64
C PHE A 259 -21.31 2.89 17.19
N LEU A 260 -21.27 1.63 16.80
CA LEU A 260 -22.47 0.87 16.37
C LEU A 260 -23.47 0.67 17.52
N ALA A 261 -23.00 0.53 18.75
CA ALA A 261 -23.88 0.50 19.91
C ALA A 261 -24.53 1.86 20.15
N MET A 262 -23.82 2.95 19.93
CA MET A 262 -24.32 4.32 20.07
C MET A 262 -25.32 4.70 18.98
N THR A 263 -25.25 4.13 17.77
CA THR A 263 -26.20 4.41 16.67
C THR A 263 -27.62 3.96 16.98
N GLN A 264 -27.83 3.26 18.08
CA GLN A 264 -29.16 2.76 18.52
C GLN A 264 -29.75 3.56 19.68
N THR A 265 -29.10 4.63 20.11
CA THR A 265 -29.55 5.45 21.26
C THR A 265 -29.92 6.89 20.85
N PRO A 266 -30.89 7.53 21.54
CA PRO A 266 -31.25 8.95 21.32
C PRO A 266 -30.08 9.93 21.48
N GLU A 267 -29.10 9.61 22.33
CA GLU A 267 -27.86 10.39 22.54
C GLU A 267 -26.96 10.42 21.30
N TYR A 268 -27.25 9.57 20.34
CA TYR A 268 -26.52 9.47 19.07
C TYR A 268 -26.53 10.77 18.27
N ILE A 269 -27.61 11.52 18.28
CA ILE A 269 -27.75 12.72 17.45
C ILE A 269 -26.71 13.77 17.82
N ASP A 270 -26.47 14.00 19.09
CA ASP A 270 -25.47 14.97 19.59
C ASP A 270 -24.04 14.45 19.36
N THR A 271 -23.85 13.14 19.53
CA THR A 271 -22.55 12.49 19.33
C THR A 271 -22.19 12.39 17.85
N LYS A 272 -23.18 12.28 16.95
CA LYS A 272 -23.05 12.22 15.51
C LYS A 272 -22.29 13.42 14.94
N LYS A 273 -22.69 14.64 15.33
CA LYS A 273 -22.02 15.87 14.90
C LYS A 273 -20.56 15.89 15.32
N ALA A 274 -20.27 15.55 16.56
CA ALA A 274 -18.90 15.50 17.07
C ALA A 274 -18.04 14.48 16.33
N ILE A 275 -18.60 13.34 15.92
CA ILE A 275 -17.89 12.33 15.12
C ILE A 275 -17.57 12.87 13.73
N VAL A 276 -18.56 13.43 13.04
CA VAL A 276 -18.40 13.98 11.69
C VAL A 276 -17.38 15.11 11.70
N ASP A 277 -17.47 16.03 12.66
CA ASP A 277 -16.55 17.17 12.81
C ASP A 277 -15.11 16.73 13.15
N SER A 278 -14.94 15.53 13.73
CA SER A 278 -13.62 14.97 14.04
C SER A 278 -12.92 14.31 12.85
N ILE A 279 -13.60 14.12 11.71
CA ILE A 279 -13.04 13.45 10.55
C ILE A 279 -12.03 14.35 9.83
N LYS A 280 -10.75 13.95 9.86
CA LYS A 280 -9.68 14.56 9.06
C LYS A 280 -9.44 13.73 7.80
N CYS A 281 -10.20 14.03 6.75
CA CYS A 281 -10.08 13.34 5.49
C CYS A 281 -8.78 13.71 4.78
N LYS A 282 -7.98 12.73 4.37
CA LYS A 282 -6.72 12.92 3.64
C LYS A 282 -6.92 13.79 2.39
N PHE A 283 -7.95 13.54 1.63
CA PHE A 283 -8.26 14.32 0.43
C PHE A 283 -8.52 15.80 0.73
N TYR A 284 -9.43 16.10 1.67
CA TYR A 284 -9.82 17.50 1.92
C TYR A 284 -8.85 18.27 2.81
N HIS A 285 -8.20 17.63 3.78
CA HIS A 285 -7.36 18.31 4.77
C HIS A 285 -5.87 18.26 4.40
N GLU A 286 -5.43 17.15 3.81
CA GLU A 286 -4.01 16.94 3.48
C GLU A 286 -3.72 17.15 1.99
N GLY A 287 -4.75 17.21 1.14
CA GLY A 287 -4.58 17.28 -0.31
C GLY A 287 -3.98 16.00 -0.88
N GLU A 288 -4.31 14.85 -0.31
CA GLU A 288 -3.85 13.54 -0.77
C GLU A 288 -4.92 12.85 -1.62
N MET A 289 -4.51 12.13 -2.64
CA MET A 289 -5.38 11.24 -3.42
C MET A 289 -4.67 9.96 -3.80
N PHE A 290 -5.46 8.96 -4.18
CA PHE A 290 -5.00 7.63 -4.55
C PHE A 290 -5.33 7.31 -6.01
N ILE A 291 -4.32 6.89 -6.78
CA ILE A 291 -4.47 6.37 -8.14
C ILE A 291 -4.20 4.87 -8.11
N ALA A 292 -5.19 4.09 -8.46
CA ALA A 292 -5.08 2.64 -8.50
C ALA A 292 -4.46 2.13 -9.80
N SER A 293 -3.92 0.93 -9.78
CA SER A 293 -3.32 0.27 -10.95
C SER A 293 -4.30 -0.01 -12.09
N ASN A 294 -5.60 -0.01 -11.82
CA ASN A 294 -6.67 -0.06 -12.81
C ASN A 294 -7.09 1.32 -13.36
N GLN A 295 -6.29 2.34 -13.12
CA GLN A 295 -6.49 3.72 -13.58
C GLN A 295 -7.77 4.38 -13.04
N THR A 296 -8.18 4.02 -11.83
CA THR A 296 -9.25 4.73 -11.13
C THR A 296 -8.71 5.66 -10.07
N LEU A 297 -9.34 6.84 -9.93
CA LEU A 297 -8.98 7.86 -8.96
C LEU A 297 -9.89 7.78 -7.73
N TRP A 298 -9.27 7.81 -6.55
CA TRP A 298 -9.96 7.72 -5.27
C TRP A 298 -9.47 8.78 -4.28
N PRO A 299 -10.27 9.19 -3.32
CA PRO A 299 -9.83 10.16 -2.31
C PRO A 299 -8.77 9.58 -1.35
N CYS A 300 -8.65 8.27 -1.26
CA CYS A 300 -7.63 7.59 -0.47
C CYS A 300 -7.60 6.08 -0.74
N CYS A 301 -6.48 5.43 -0.42
CA CYS A 301 -6.31 3.98 -0.53
C CYS A 301 -7.27 3.17 0.36
N PHE A 302 -7.79 3.76 1.46
CA PHE A 302 -8.74 3.06 2.34
C PHE A 302 -10.10 2.83 1.66
N LEU A 303 -10.64 3.83 0.95
CA LEU A 303 -11.89 3.66 0.22
C LEU A 303 -11.70 2.73 -0.98
N TRP A 304 -10.61 2.89 -1.71
CA TRP A 304 -10.28 1.96 -2.80
C TRP A 304 -10.16 0.52 -2.29
N SER A 305 -9.41 0.27 -1.22
CA SER A 305 -9.28 -1.09 -0.67
C SER A 305 -10.62 -1.66 -0.18
N ASN A 306 -11.53 -0.78 0.25
CA ASN A 306 -12.87 -1.20 0.65
C ASN A 306 -13.74 -1.55 -0.58
N SER A 307 -13.55 -0.87 -1.72
CA SER A 307 -14.27 -1.20 -2.97
C SER A 307 -13.89 -2.61 -3.49
N ILE A 308 -12.66 -3.03 -3.29
CA ILE A 308 -12.22 -4.39 -3.60
C ILE A 308 -12.85 -5.41 -2.66
N ARG A 309 -12.96 -5.09 -1.36
CA ARG A 309 -13.48 -6.01 -0.35
C ARG A 309 -14.98 -6.23 -0.44
N ASP A 310 -15.71 -5.22 -0.88
CA ASP A 310 -17.17 -5.26 -0.99
C ASP A 310 -17.63 -4.54 -2.28
N PRO A 311 -17.35 -5.13 -3.46
CA PRO A 311 -17.67 -4.52 -4.74
C PRO A 311 -19.17 -4.30 -4.93
N GLU A 312 -20.01 -5.18 -4.39
CA GLU A 312 -21.47 -5.06 -4.50
C GLU A 312 -22.01 -3.88 -3.68
N LEU A 313 -21.43 -3.61 -2.50
CA LEU A 313 -21.75 -2.42 -1.72
C LEU A 313 -21.43 -1.16 -2.51
N PHE A 314 -20.23 -1.10 -3.12
CA PHE A 314 -19.80 0.04 -3.89
C PHE A 314 -20.65 0.23 -5.15
N LYS A 315 -20.93 -0.83 -5.89
CA LYS A 315 -21.82 -0.80 -7.05
C LYS A 315 -23.18 -0.18 -6.71
N ARG A 316 -23.78 -0.57 -5.58
CA ARG A 316 -25.05 0.03 -5.11
C ARG A 316 -24.89 1.50 -4.71
N LYS A 317 -23.80 1.86 -4.03
CA LYS A 317 -23.56 3.25 -3.58
C LYS A 317 -23.26 4.21 -4.74
N PHE A 318 -22.76 3.69 -5.84
CA PHE A 318 -22.43 4.46 -7.04
C PHE A 318 -23.44 4.26 -8.19
N ALA A 319 -24.56 3.60 -7.94
CA ALA A 319 -25.54 3.30 -8.98
C ALA A 319 -26.13 4.52 -9.71
N SER A 320 -26.08 5.70 -9.08
CA SER A 320 -26.51 6.98 -9.67
C SER A 320 -25.42 7.69 -10.48
N PHE A 321 -24.20 7.17 -10.48
CA PHE A 321 -23.07 7.74 -11.22
C PHE A 321 -22.78 6.91 -12.46
N ASP A 322 -22.19 7.54 -13.47
CA ASP A 322 -21.63 6.83 -14.62
C ASP A 322 -20.64 5.76 -14.17
N ALA A 323 -20.60 4.62 -14.85
CA ALA A 323 -19.70 3.51 -14.49
C ALA A 323 -18.22 3.90 -14.53
N ASN A 324 -17.88 4.92 -15.32
CA ASN A 324 -16.52 5.43 -15.51
C ASN A 324 -16.23 6.75 -14.75
N TRP A 325 -17.14 7.15 -13.86
CA TRP A 325 -17.10 8.47 -13.19
C TRP A 325 -15.75 8.85 -12.56
N ASN A 326 -14.93 7.88 -12.16
CA ASN A 326 -13.60 8.08 -11.59
C ASN A 326 -12.48 7.41 -12.42
N SER A 327 -12.75 7.07 -13.67
CA SER A 327 -11.79 6.42 -14.55
C SER A 327 -10.90 7.45 -15.25
N LEU A 328 -9.60 7.35 -15.02
CA LEU A 328 -8.57 8.14 -15.68
C LEU A 328 -8.33 7.73 -17.15
N LEU A 329 -9.00 6.68 -17.62
CA LEU A 329 -9.07 6.34 -19.05
C LEU A 329 -10.02 7.26 -19.80
N HIS A 330 -11.03 7.79 -19.12
CA HIS A 330 -12.11 8.57 -19.71
C HIS A 330 -12.10 10.04 -19.30
N HIS A 331 -11.53 10.35 -18.14
CA HIS A 331 -11.55 11.67 -17.55
C HIS A 331 -10.16 12.08 -17.06
N SER A 332 -9.89 13.37 -17.05
CA SER A 332 -8.73 13.96 -16.38
C SER A 332 -8.93 13.99 -14.86
N ILE A 333 -7.84 14.17 -14.12
CA ILE A 333 -7.90 14.39 -12.67
C ILE A 333 -8.79 15.59 -12.33
N ASP A 334 -8.66 16.71 -13.09
CA ASP A 334 -9.45 17.93 -12.88
C ASP A 334 -10.95 17.66 -13.02
N GLU A 335 -11.39 16.90 -14.03
CA GLU A 335 -12.80 16.54 -14.21
C GLU A 335 -13.31 15.64 -13.09
N ILE A 336 -12.54 14.63 -12.68
CA ILE A 336 -12.95 13.70 -11.63
C ILE A 336 -13.10 14.40 -10.28
N ILE A 337 -12.17 15.27 -9.88
CA ILE A 337 -12.26 15.99 -8.60
C ILE A 337 -13.35 17.05 -8.55
N GLN A 338 -13.90 17.45 -9.71
CA GLN A 338 -15.07 18.31 -9.82
C GLN A 338 -16.39 17.53 -9.89
N ASN A 339 -16.33 16.20 -9.91
CA ASN A 339 -17.52 15.37 -9.88
C ASN A 339 -18.29 15.59 -8.56
N PRO A 340 -19.64 15.65 -8.59
CA PRO A 340 -20.48 15.80 -7.38
C PRO A 340 -20.15 14.79 -6.28
N TRP A 341 -19.69 13.62 -6.64
CA TRP A 341 -19.27 12.64 -5.65
C TRP A 341 -18.13 13.16 -4.76
N PHE A 342 -17.08 13.75 -5.36
CA PHE A 342 -15.97 14.32 -4.62
C PHE A 342 -16.33 15.63 -3.91
N LEU A 343 -17.25 16.42 -4.48
CA LEU A 343 -17.58 17.73 -3.93
C LEU A 343 -18.56 17.63 -2.74
N GLU A 344 -19.52 16.74 -2.81
CA GLU A 344 -20.68 16.66 -1.92
C GLU A 344 -20.81 15.31 -1.24
N VAL A 345 -21.03 14.21 -2.03
CA VAL A 345 -21.40 12.89 -1.51
C VAL A 345 -20.35 12.30 -0.58
N LEU A 346 -19.06 12.55 -0.83
CA LEU A 346 -17.99 12.07 0.05
C LEU A 346 -18.11 12.67 1.46
N LYS A 347 -18.47 13.94 1.62
CA LYS A 347 -18.71 14.58 2.92
C LYS A 347 -20.00 14.08 3.56
N GLU A 348 -21.08 13.99 2.78
CA GLU A 348 -22.35 13.46 3.24
C GLU A 348 -22.23 12.01 3.71
N SER A 349 -21.35 11.23 3.08
CA SER A 349 -21.07 9.84 3.45
C SER A 349 -20.43 9.67 4.83
N TRP A 350 -19.98 10.73 5.46
CA TRP A 350 -19.49 10.69 6.84
C TRP A 350 -20.62 10.57 7.85
N ASP A 351 -21.82 11.01 7.47
CA ASP A 351 -23.01 10.81 8.29
C ASP A 351 -23.41 9.33 8.32
N PRO A 352 -23.43 8.69 9.49
CA PRO A 352 -23.82 7.29 9.60
C PRO A 352 -25.25 6.99 9.15
N ALA A 353 -26.14 7.97 9.13
CA ALA A 353 -27.50 7.83 8.67
C ALA A 353 -27.64 8.01 7.14
N HIS A 354 -26.62 8.53 6.47
CA HIS A 354 -26.66 8.75 5.03
C HIS A 354 -26.62 7.43 4.23
N PRO A 355 -27.44 7.26 3.19
CA PRO A 355 -27.47 6.02 2.38
C PRO A 355 -26.08 5.65 1.79
N ALA A 356 -25.28 6.65 1.45
CA ALA A 356 -23.91 6.47 0.94
C ALA A 356 -22.86 6.36 2.06
N HIS A 357 -23.24 6.18 3.33
CA HIS A 357 -22.31 6.14 4.45
C HIS A 357 -21.16 5.14 4.24
N PHE A 358 -19.92 5.64 4.46
CA PHE A 358 -18.70 4.84 4.45
C PHE A 358 -18.13 4.71 5.87
N PRO A 359 -18.40 3.60 6.57
CA PRO A 359 -17.87 3.37 7.92
C PRO A 359 -16.36 3.51 8.02
N LYS A 360 -15.66 3.30 6.89
CA LYS A 360 -14.21 3.37 6.80
C LYS A 360 -13.67 4.79 7.05
N CYS A 361 -14.41 5.82 6.67
CA CYS A 361 -14.04 7.21 6.95
C CYS A 361 -13.99 7.48 8.45
N ILE A 362 -14.99 6.98 9.20
CA ILE A 362 -14.99 7.11 10.67
C ILE A 362 -13.87 6.25 11.28
N GLN A 363 -13.70 5.01 10.82
CA GLN A 363 -12.71 4.09 11.37
C GLN A 363 -11.29 4.63 11.28
N ASN A 364 -10.97 5.29 10.17
CA ASN A 364 -9.59 5.65 9.85
C ASN A 364 -9.30 7.15 10.00
N CYS A 365 -10.32 8.02 10.03
CA CYS A 365 -10.12 9.44 9.91
C CYS A 365 -10.76 10.26 11.03
N ALA A 366 -11.57 9.65 11.92
CA ALA A 366 -12.14 10.33 13.08
C ALA A 366 -11.19 10.28 14.30
N TYR A 367 -11.27 11.32 15.14
CA TYR A 367 -10.58 11.40 16.43
C TYR A 367 -9.05 11.30 16.38
N GLU A 368 -8.42 11.87 15.37
CA GLU A 368 -6.95 12.04 15.21
C GLU A 368 -6.09 10.76 15.24
N LYS A 369 -6.65 9.63 15.64
CA LYS A 369 -5.89 8.39 15.91
C LYS A 369 -5.72 7.47 14.70
N ALA A 370 -6.42 7.74 13.63
CA ALA A 370 -6.51 6.76 12.55
C ALA A 370 -5.33 6.82 11.55
N HIS A 371 -4.64 7.95 11.48
CA HIS A 371 -3.49 8.15 10.59
C HIS A 371 -2.14 7.96 11.29
N GLN A 372 -2.13 7.87 12.60
CA GLN A 372 -0.94 7.62 13.40
C GLN A 372 -0.56 6.13 13.37
N ASN A 373 -0.18 5.64 12.20
CA ASN A 373 0.88 4.65 12.16
C ASN A 373 2.14 5.42 12.57
N GLU A 374 2.40 5.50 13.88
CA GLU A 374 3.55 6.19 14.41
C GLU A 374 4.81 5.57 13.83
N ILE A 375 5.36 6.24 12.81
CA ILE A 375 6.70 5.98 12.34
C ILE A 375 7.59 6.67 13.36
N THR A 376 8.23 5.89 14.20
CA THR A 376 9.22 6.43 15.13
C THR A 376 10.56 6.45 14.39
N TYR A 377 10.99 7.65 13.99
CA TYR A 377 12.38 7.84 13.57
C TYR A 377 13.26 7.73 14.81
N VAL A 378 14.10 6.75 14.82
CA VAL A 378 15.12 6.61 15.87
C VAL A 378 16.29 7.50 15.43
N ASN A 379 16.18 8.80 15.75
CA ASN A 379 17.30 9.69 15.65
C ASN A 379 18.28 9.34 16.77
N LYS A 380 19.54 9.14 16.36
CA LYS A 380 20.80 9.00 17.12
C LYS A 380 20.73 8.68 18.60
#